data_ffc0e04998b039f818da76e4c01510d7
#
_entry.id   ffc0e04998b039f818da76e4c01510d7
#
_cell.length_a   1.000
_cell.length_b   1.000
_cell.length_c   1.000
_cell.angle_alpha   90.00
_cell.angle_beta   90.00
_cell.angle_gamma   90.00
#
_symmetry.space_group_name_H-M   'P 1'
#
loop_
_entity.id
_entity.type
_entity.pdbx_description
1 polymer ?
#
loop_
_entity_poly.entity_id
_entity_poly.type
_entity_poly.pdbx_seq_one_letter_code
_entity_poly.pdbx_strand_id
1 'polypeptide(L)'
;MLRSVGQTSVTEQGADPRTMELGAAVSRLRRELAGYQTEFRDRAIAEDELAALAAMVAAGAPEAARMRRSLLLIVGSIGSVSALAQPLMDVRNAVDLFGEHRPPSR
;
A
#
# COMPACT_ATOMS: atom_id res chain seq x y z
N MET A 1 11.70 33.49 -7.46
CA MET A 1 11.50 33.02 -7.56
C MET A 1 11.03 32.28 -7.27
N LEU A 2 10.79 32.33 -7.15
CA LEU A 2 10.34 31.74 -7.07
C LEU A 2 10.10 30.82 -6.88
N ARG A 3 10.18 30.65 -6.87
CA ARG A 3 9.91 29.90 -6.78
C ARG A 3 9.57 29.13 -6.24
N SER A 4 9.71 29.02 -6.13
CA SER A 4 9.42 28.26 -5.60
C SER A 4 8.55 27.77 -5.23
N VAL A 5 8.41 28.04 -5.02
CA VAL A 5 7.36 27.84 -4.70
C VAL A 5 6.59 27.03 -5.44
N GLY A 6 6.36 27.26 -6.34
CA GLY A 6 5.50 26.57 -7.13
C GLY A 6 5.69 25.17 -7.17
N GLN A 7 6.82 24.75 -7.08
CA GLN A 7 7.02 23.40 -7.17
C GLN A 7 6.33 22.65 -6.15
N THR A 8 6.15 23.22 -5.05
CA THR A 8 5.44 22.48 -4.07
C THR A 8 4.05 22.26 -4.51
N SER A 9 3.45 23.21 -5.13
CA SER A 9 2.09 23.00 -5.49
C SER A 9 1.95 21.92 -6.52
N VAL A 10 2.89 21.81 -7.38
CA VAL A 10 2.84 20.73 -8.33
C VAL A 10 2.89 19.43 -7.65
N THR A 11 3.73 19.29 -6.69
CA THR A 11 3.83 18.09 -5.95
C THR A 11 2.55 17.78 -5.25
N GLU A 12 1.93 18.78 -4.73
CA GLU A 12 0.72 18.55 -4.00
C GLU A 12 -0.38 18.06 -4.85
N GLN A 13 -0.40 18.47 -6.07
CA GLN A 13 -1.44 18.01 -6.92
C GLN A 13 -1.39 16.56 -7.13
N GLY A 14 -0.22 15.99 -7.15
CA GLY A 14 -0.13 14.60 -7.34
C GLY A 14 -0.14 13.85 -6.04
N ALA A 15 -0.25 14.56 -4.95
CA ALA A 15 -0.09 13.91 -3.67
C ALA A 15 -1.42 13.69 -3.00
N ASP A 16 -2.19 12.80 -3.55
CA ASP A 16 -3.40 12.36 -2.88
C ASP A 16 -2.99 11.77 -1.54
N PRO A 17 -3.50 12.29 -0.43
CA PRO A 17 -3.11 11.76 0.88
C PRO A 17 -3.33 10.27 1.03
N ARG A 18 -4.35 9.72 0.40
CA ARG A 18 -4.59 8.29 0.48
C ARG A 18 -3.49 7.53 -0.23
N THR A 19 -3.03 8.04 -1.36
CA THR A 19 -1.95 7.39 -2.11
C THR A 19 -0.65 7.46 -1.33
N MET A 20 -0.39 8.58 -0.68
CA MET A 20 0.81 8.71 0.13
C MET A 20 0.78 7.78 1.33
N GLU A 21 -0.37 7.66 1.95
CA GLU A 21 -0.48 6.76 3.09
C GLU A 21 -0.31 5.32 2.66
N LEU A 22 -0.89 4.93 1.54
CA LEU A 22 -0.71 3.60 1.02
C LEU A 22 0.75 3.33 0.69
N GLY A 23 1.41 4.29 0.06
CA GLY A 23 2.82 4.13 -0.28
C GLY A 23 3.67 3.91 0.95
N ALA A 24 3.42 4.67 2.01
CA ALA A 24 4.18 4.53 3.24
C ALA A 24 3.93 3.17 3.88
N ALA A 25 2.68 2.73 3.90
CA ALA A 25 2.33 1.45 4.51
C ALA A 25 2.94 0.29 3.72
N VAL A 26 2.88 0.35 2.40
CA VAL A 26 3.46 -0.69 1.56
C VAL A 26 4.97 -0.75 1.75
N SER A 27 5.62 0.41 1.78
CA SER A 27 7.07 0.46 1.98
C SER A 27 7.47 -0.15 3.31
N ARG A 28 6.71 0.15 4.34
CA ARG A 28 7.00 -0.40 5.65
C ARG A 28 6.86 -1.92 5.67
N LEU A 29 5.76 -2.42 5.11
CA LEU A 29 5.57 -3.88 5.10
C LEU A 29 6.64 -4.56 4.29
N ARG A 30 7.05 -3.97 3.18
CA ARG A 30 8.13 -4.55 2.38
C ARG A 30 9.43 -4.63 3.17
N ARG A 31 9.74 -3.59 3.94
CA ARG A 31 10.96 -3.60 4.77
C ARG A 31 10.86 -4.64 5.86
N GLU A 32 9.71 -4.74 6.50
CA GLU A 32 9.53 -5.70 7.58
C GLU A 32 9.60 -7.12 7.03
N LEU A 33 9.02 -7.35 5.88
CA LEU A 33 9.07 -8.67 5.26
C LEU A 33 10.50 -9.01 4.86
N ALA A 34 11.23 -8.06 4.32
CA ALA A 34 12.61 -8.31 3.92
C ALA A 34 13.48 -8.65 5.12
N GLY A 35 13.17 -8.06 6.28
CA GLY A 35 13.92 -8.35 7.49
C GLY A 35 13.46 -9.59 8.22
N TYR A 36 12.34 -10.17 7.81
CA TYR A 36 11.80 -11.34 8.47
C TYR A 36 12.54 -12.57 7.94
N GLN A 37 13.31 -13.19 8.79
CA GLN A 37 14.27 -14.19 8.32
C GLN A 37 13.72 -15.59 8.22
N THR A 38 12.60 -15.86 8.82
CA THR A 38 12.04 -17.18 8.74
C THR A 38 11.46 -17.41 7.36
N GLU A 39 11.87 -18.47 6.72
CA GLU A 39 11.33 -18.79 5.41
C GLU A 39 9.93 -19.34 5.51
N PHE A 40 9.11 -19.03 4.55
CA PHE A 40 7.80 -19.64 4.48
C PHE A 40 7.39 -19.71 3.00
N ARG A 41 6.51 -20.65 2.74
CA ARG A 41 6.20 -21.04 1.38
C ARG A 41 5.70 -19.89 0.52
N ASP A 42 4.86 -19.07 1.06
CA ASP A 42 4.17 -18.07 0.25
C ASP A 42 4.83 -16.70 0.27
N ARG A 43 6.07 -16.64 0.74
CA ARG A 43 6.77 -15.36 0.80
C ARG A 43 6.84 -14.68 -0.56
N ALA A 44 7.12 -15.45 -1.60
CA ALA A 44 7.25 -14.86 -2.93
C ALA A 44 5.93 -14.23 -3.40
N ILE A 45 4.81 -14.83 -3.03
CA ILE A 45 3.52 -14.26 -3.39
C ILE A 45 3.34 -12.91 -2.73
N ALA A 46 3.66 -12.83 -1.44
CA ALA A 46 3.54 -11.57 -0.73
C ALA A 46 4.47 -10.52 -1.34
N GLU A 47 5.70 -10.90 -1.64
CA GLU A 47 6.65 -9.96 -2.21
C GLU A 47 6.16 -9.44 -3.57
N ASP A 48 5.64 -10.32 -4.39
CA ASP A 48 5.16 -9.93 -5.71
C ASP A 48 3.95 -9.00 -5.62
N GLU A 49 3.04 -9.30 -4.72
CA GLU A 49 1.85 -8.47 -4.61
C GLU A 49 2.15 -7.12 -3.98
N LEU A 50 3.10 -7.08 -3.04
CA LEU A 50 3.52 -5.81 -2.49
C LEU A 50 4.22 -4.95 -3.56
N ALA A 51 5.00 -5.60 -4.42
CA ALA A 51 5.61 -4.88 -5.53
C ALA A 51 4.55 -4.33 -6.49
N ALA A 52 3.48 -5.08 -6.69
CA ALA A 52 2.38 -4.61 -7.54
C ALA A 52 1.70 -3.38 -6.93
N LEU A 53 1.48 -3.40 -5.62
CA LEU A 53 0.90 -2.24 -4.95
C LEU A 53 1.84 -1.04 -5.05
N ALA A 54 3.13 -1.27 -4.86
CA ALA A 54 4.10 -0.18 -4.94
C ALA A 54 4.11 0.41 -6.35
N ALA A 55 3.98 -0.42 -7.36
CA ALA A 55 3.94 0.05 -8.74
C ALA A 55 2.71 0.91 -9.01
N MET A 56 1.57 0.51 -8.46
CA MET A 56 0.36 1.30 -8.62
C MET A 56 0.49 2.67 -7.96
N VAL A 57 1.11 2.69 -6.80
CA VAL A 57 1.35 3.96 -6.10
C VAL A 57 2.29 4.84 -6.92
N ALA A 58 3.37 4.25 -7.42
CA ALA A 58 4.36 5.01 -8.19
C ALA A 58 3.77 5.56 -9.48
N ALA A 59 2.84 4.84 -10.07
CA ALA A 59 2.20 5.30 -11.29
C ALA A 59 1.14 6.37 -11.00
N GLY A 60 0.79 6.55 -9.75
CA GLY A 60 -0.23 7.54 -9.38
C GLY A 60 -1.62 7.12 -9.77
N ALA A 61 -1.84 5.84 -9.98
CA ALA A 61 -3.13 5.36 -10.45
C ALA A 61 -3.58 4.11 -9.71
N PRO A 62 -3.76 4.20 -8.41
CA PRO A 62 -4.24 3.05 -7.67
C PRO A 62 -5.69 2.74 -8.02
N GLU A 63 -5.95 1.50 -8.27
CA GLU A 63 -7.26 1.06 -8.63
C GLU A 63 -7.81 0.17 -7.54
N ALA A 64 -8.94 0.53 -6.96
CA ALA A 64 -9.42 -0.13 -5.76
C ALA A 64 -9.59 -1.63 -5.91
N ALA A 65 -10.16 -2.07 -7.01
CA ALA A 65 -10.38 -3.51 -7.18
C ALA A 65 -9.07 -4.28 -7.25
N ARG A 66 -8.10 -3.73 -7.94
CA ARG A 66 -6.80 -4.40 -8.04
C ARG A 66 -6.07 -4.39 -6.72
N MET A 67 -6.18 -3.29 -5.99
CA MET A 67 -5.54 -3.21 -4.69
C MET A 67 -6.14 -4.21 -3.72
N ARG A 68 -7.46 -4.38 -3.75
CA ARG A 68 -8.08 -5.35 -2.88
C ARG A 68 -7.67 -6.77 -3.23
N ARG A 69 -7.53 -7.05 -4.51
CA ARG A 69 -7.10 -8.36 -4.92
C ARG A 69 -5.68 -8.63 -4.44
N SER A 70 -4.77 -7.67 -4.62
CA SER A 70 -3.41 -7.83 -4.11
C SER A 70 -3.42 -8.00 -2.60
N LEU A 71 -4.24 -7.23 -1.90
CA LEU A 71 -4.33 -7.34 -0.46
C LEU A 71 -4.79 -8.72 -0.02
N LEU A 72 -5.77 -9.29 -0.70
CA LEU A 72 -6.24 -10.62 -0.35
C LEU A 72 -5.14 -11.65 -0.50
N LEU A 73 -4.35 -11.53 -1.56
CA LEU A 73 -3.24 -12.45 -1.75
C LEU A 73 -2.16 -12.27 -0.70
N ILE A 74 -1.92 -11.04 -0.30
CA ILE A 74 -0.95 -10.77 0.76
C ILE A 74 -1.45 -11.35 2.08
N VAL A 75 -2.71 -11.11 2.40
CA VAL A 75 -3.27 -11.64 3.64
C VAL A 75 -3.21 -13.17 3.65
N GLY A 76 -3.51 -13.79 2.53
CA GLY A 76 -3.44 -15.23 2.44
C GLY A 76 -2.03 -15.76 2.60
N SER A 77 -1.04 -14.95 2.22
CA SER A 77 0.35 -15.39 2.26
C SER A 77 1.00 -15.18 3.62
N ILE A 78 0.76 -14.03 4.24
CA ILE A 78 1.48 -13.69 5.47
C ILE A 78 0.56 -13.38 6.64
N GLY A 79 -0.74 -13.57 6.47
CA GLY A 79 -1.69 -13.19 7.52
C GLY A 79 -1.51 -13.92 8.83
N SER A 80 -0.88 -15.10 8.79
CA SER A 80 -0.66 -15.86 10.02
C SER A 80 0.69 -15.54 10.67
N VAL A 81 1.48 -14.65 10.08
CA VAL A 81 2.79 -14.31 10.63
C VAL A 81 2.62 -13.15 11.60
N SER A 82 2.65 -13.44 12.88
CA SER A 82 2.39 -12.43 13.89
C SER A 82 3.33 -11.25 13.82
N ALA A 83 4.58 -11.50 13.49
CA ALA A 83 5.57 -10.43 13.43
C ALA A 83 5.24 -9.39 12.36
N LEU A 84 4.42 -9.77 11.39
CA LEU A 84 4.05 -8.86 10.30
C LEU A 84 2.62 -8.33 10.43
N ALA A 85 1.96 -8.66 11.52
CA ALA A 85 0.54 -8.34 11.68
C ALA A 85 0.27 -6.84 11.64
N GLN A 86 1.06 -6.06 12.36
CA GLN A 86 0.80 -4.63 12.43
C GLN A 86 1.07 -3.93 11.09
N PRO A 87 2.21 -4.15 10.44
CA PRO A 87 2.40 -3.53 9.13
C PRO A 87 1.40 -4.02 8.09
N LEU A 88 0.95 -5.26 8.19
CA LEU A 88 -0.09 -5.74 7.29
C LEU A 88 -1.41 -5.01 7.53
N MET A 89 -1.76 -4.82 8.79
CA MET A 89 -2.97 -4.09 9.12
C MET A 89 -2.91 -2.66 8.60
N ASP A 90 -1.75 -2.04 8.65
CA ASP A 90 -1.59 -0.69 8.14
C ASP A 90 -1.84 -0.65 6.62
N VAL A 91 -1.36 -1.64 5.89
CA VAL A 91 -1.63 -1.72 4.46
C VAL A 91 -3.11 -1.91 4.21
N ARG A 92 -3.75 -2.78 4.98
CA ARG A 92 -5.16 -3.02 4.83
C ARG A 92 -5.97 -1.75 5.06
N ASN A 93 -5.63 -1.02 6.12
CA ASN A 93 -6.35 0.21 6.41
C ASN A 93 -6.15 1.24 5.32
N ALA A 94 -4.94 1.31 4.76
CA ALA A 94 -4.67 2.26 3.69
C ALA A 94 -5.43 1.90 2.41
N VAL A 95 -5.52 0.63 2.09
CA VAL A 95 -6.30 0.20 0.92
C VAL A 95 -7.78 0.53 1.13
N ASP A 96 -8.25 0.35 2.34
CA ASP A 96 -9.66 0.62 2.65
C ASP A 96 -10.02 2.08 2.43
N LEU A 97 -9.08 3.00 2.54
CA LEU A 97 -9.36 4.40 2.29
C LEU A 97 -9.89 4.63 0.89
N PHE A 98 -9.50 3.79 -0.05
CA PHE A 98 -9.92 3.96 -1.43
C PHE A 98 -11.31 3.42 -1.69
N GLY A 99 -11.81 2.57 -0.82
CA GLY A 99 -13.14 2.03 -0.99
C GLY A 99 -14.16 2.66 -0.11
N GLU A 100 -13.72 3.37 0.90
CA GLU A 100 -14.64 3.86 1.87
C GLU A 100 -15.43 5.03 1.46
N HIS A 101 -14.99 5.75 0.50
CA HIS A 101 -15.71 6.91 0.12
C HIS A 101 -17.01 6.59 -0.57
N ARG A 102 -17.31 5.37 -0.75
CA ARG A 102 -18.50 4.98 -1.35
C ARG A 102 -19.66 5.49 -0.62
N PRO A 103 -20.59 6.07 -1.24
CA PRO A 103 -21.73 6.64 -0.55
C PRO A 103 -22.46 5.55 0.16
N PRO A 104 -22.82 5.82 1.31
CA PRO A 104 -23.60 4.86 2.03
C PRO A 104 -24.89 4.81 1.37
N SER A 105 -25.29 4.81 0.77
CA SER A 105 -26.40 4.82 0.13
C SER A 105 -27.53 4.89 0.70
N ARG A 106 -27.40 5.19 0.93
CA ARG A 106 -28.12 5.32 1.15
C ARG A 106 -28.66 5.30 1.20
#